data_82d1f9d96579846dffb4fa6ef724b8d6
#
_entry.id   82d1f9d96579846dffb4fa6ef724b8d6
#
_cell.length_a   1.000
_cell.length_b   1.000
_cell.length_c   1.000
_cell.angle_alpha   90.00
_cell.angle_beta   90.00
_cell.angle_gamma   90.00
#
_symmetry.space_group_name_H-M   'P 1'
#
loop_
_entity.id
_entity.type
_entity.pdbx_description
1 polymer ?
#
loop_
_entity_poly.entity_id
_entity_poly.type
_entity_poly.pdbx_seq_one_letter_code
_entity_poly.pdbx_strand_id
1 'polypeptide(L)'
;KNLHLDLKILSTPSKILKLNYLLLALGLFVCLIGIPQFSFAEVSIPEHEYVSYFDSNGVYTVVGNVKNDLEYAIIPTITVSVENNSQIFSQTIQHVPLASGSEIPFKIKFFEVLDNPILLPAKISFEQTTQQSLPIAVLYDKTLIKYDDGHLTGRIQNNGNTTIYNPKVFAVIHGYDQVLDIGQNMEFIEKIDPGEIINFSMHPDPSITDEVFYYSCFGTMDTTVVPVTAKKAGGSFDFRYDSPGTWYHDPIFDNADTTMSIIGYNSFPLEGYANFEFTPISGNEKFDVTLDNEPVKFIQSMDDMGSWHVAFIVDPLTQGTWKISGFEKGLPPDTPKIPIWIKQSGDWWSTNQIDNSEFLEGINFLLEKQIISIPLLEMSPESEWKIPTWTKTIVGWWYDEKISDDEFLNIIKNLVEREIIIV
;
A
#
# COMPACT_ATOMS: atom_id res chain seq x y z
N LYS A 1 -51.92 41.58 -67.36
CA LYS A 1 -51.43 40.24 -67.69
C LYS A 1 -50.82 39.67 -66.44
N ASN A 2 -51.59 38.80 -65.80
CA ASN A 2 -51.19 38.13 -64.55
C ASN A 2 -50.20 36.98 -64.86
N LEU A 3 -49.07 36.96 -64.20
CA LEU A 3 -48.21 35.80 -64.17
C LEU A 3 -48.54 35.03 -62.87
N HIS A 4 -49.32 33.93 -63.05
CA HIS A 4 -49.47 32.90 -62.04
C HIS A 4 -48.18 32.06 -62.02
N LEU A 5 -47.40 32.17 -60.93
CA LEU A 5 -46.33 31.23 -60.64
C LEU A 5 -46.94 30.02 -59.95
N ASP A 6 -46.91 28.86 -60.66
CA ASP A 6 -47.38 27.59 -60.14
C ASP A 6 -46.52 27.10 -58.98
N LEU A 7 -47.03 27.25 -57.77
CA LEU A 7 -46.53 26.63 -56.52
C LEU A 7 -47.02 25.18 -56.41
N LYS A 8 -46.55 24.32 -57.33
CA LYS A 8 -47.02 22.91 -57.40
C LYS A 8 -45.91 21.89 -57.40
N ILE A 9 -44.77 22.14 -56.71
CA ILE A 9 -43.68 21.14 -56.65
C ILE A 9 -43.18 20.90 -55.21
N LEU A 10 -44.00 20.89 -54.20
CA LEU A 10 -43.57 20.48 -52.84
C LEU A 10 -44.67 19.83 -51.99
N SER A 11 -45.52 19.02 -52.57
CA SER A 11 -46.57 18.33 -51.82
C SER A 11 -46.71 16.83 -52.14
N THR A 12 -45.61 16.12 -52.22
CA THR A 12 -45.69 14.66 -52.15
C THR A 12 -45.19 14.19 -50.79
N PRO A 13 -46.03 13.49 -50.00
CA PRO A 13 -45.64 13.01 -48.65
C PRO A 13 -44.38 12.17 -48.67
N SER A 14 -44.07 11.54 -49.79
CA SER A 14 -42.85 10.71 -49.94
C SER A 14 -41.52 11.50 -49.94
N LYS A 15 -41.53 12.78 -50.35
CA LYS A 15 -40.31 13.61 -50.36
C LYS A 15 -39.99 14.17 -48.97
N ILE A 16 -41.03 14.57 -48.22
CA ILE A 16 -40.92 15.02 -46.84
C ILE A 16 -40.44 13.86 -45.92
N LEU A 17 -40.98 12.65 -46.16
CA LEU A 17 -40.58 11.46 -45.44
C LEU A 17 -39.10 11.10 -45.71
N LYS A 18 -38.63 11.18 -46.96
CA LYS A 18 -37.22 10.96 -47.32
C LYS A 18 -36.28 11.98 -46.74
N LEU A 19 -36.68 13.25 -46.65
CA LEU A 19 -35.88 14.31 -46.05
C LEU A 19 -35.78 14.12 -44.54
N ASN A 20 -36.84 13.72 -43.84
CA ASN A 20 -36.82 13.42 -42.44
C ASN A 20 -35.96 12.17 -42.12
N TYR A 21 -36.00 11.11 -42.95
CA TYR A 21 -35.09 9.97 -42.77
C TYR A 21 -33.63 10.33 -43.05
N LEU A 22 -33.34 11.24 -43.98
CA LEU A 22 -32.01 11.71 -44.27
C LEU A 22 -31.45 12.57 -43.11
N LEU A 23 -32.29 13.43 -42.51
CA LEU A 23 -31.93 14.21 -41.31
C LEU A 23 -31.77 13.34 -40.06
N LEU A 24 -32.62 12.29 -39.91
CA LEU A 24 -32.47 11.32 -38.83
C LEU A 24 -31.22 10.46 -39.00
N ALA A 25 -30.90 10.04 -40.23
CA ALA A 25 -29.67 9.28 -40.54
C ALA A 25 -28.44 10.14 -40.38
N LEU A 26 -28.47 11.46 -40.69
CA LEU A 26 -27.38 12.37 -40.45
C LEU A 26 -27.21 12.65 -38.97
N GLY A 27 -28.28 12.77 -38.19
CA GLY A 27 -28.26 12.90 -36.75
C GLY A 27 -27.70 11.64 -36.05
N LEU A 28 -28.09 10.44 -36.50
CA LEU A 28 -27.56 9.18 -36.02
C LEU A 28 -26.06 9.00 -36.40
N PHE A 29 -25.67 9.47 -37.61
CA PHE A 29 -24.28 9.41 -38.03
C PHE A 29 -23.36 10.37 -37.26
N VAL A 30 -23.89 11.55 -36.85
CA VAL A 30 -23.18 12.49 -35.96
C VAL A 30 -23.07 11.95 -34.51
N CYS A 31 -24.05 11.14 -34.06
CA CYS A 31 -23.95 10.44 -32.78
C CYS A 31 -23.02 9.20 -32.82
N LEU A 32 -22.73 8.68 -34.01
CA LEU A 32 -21.76 7.57 -34.20
C LEU A 32 -20.34 8.02 -34.53
N ILE A 33 -20.12 9.29 -34.84
CA ILE A 33 -18.78 9.89 -34.82
C ILE A 33 -18.53 10.15 -33.34
N GLY A 34 -17.95 9.13 -32.68
CA GLY A 34 -17.66 9.14 -31.26
C GLY A 34 -17.09 10.49 -30.85
N ILE A 35 -17.71 11.10 -29.86
CA ILE A 35 -17.06 12.15 -29.08
C ILE A 35 -15.69 11.57 -28.74
N PRO A 36 -14.57 12.20 -29.19
CA PRO A 36 -13.28 11.74 -28.74
C PRO A 36 -13.38 11.73 -27.21
N GLN A 37 -13.32 10.54 -26.61
CA GLN A 37 -13.09 10.44 -25.18
C GLN A 37 -11.72 11.06 -25.01
N PHE A 38 -11.69 12.31 -24.58
CA PHE A 38 -10.48 12.90 -24.03
C PHE A 38 -10.19 12.06 -22.79
N SER A 39 -9.34 11.05 -22.94
CA SER A 39 -8.68 10.43 -21.81
C SER A 39 -7.84 11.53 -21.20
N PHE A 40 -8.29 12.10 -20.09
CA PHE A 40 -7.43 12.93 -19.28
C PHE A 40 -6.36 12.01 -18.72
N ALA A 41 -5.10 12.45 -18.83
CA ALA A 41 -4.02 11.77 -18.13
C ALA A 41 -4.35 11.73 -16.65
N GLU A 42 -4.39 10.55 -16.06
CA GLU A 42 -4.77 10.35 -14.67
C GLU A 42 -3.92 9.27 -14.00
N VAL A 43 -4.00 9.22 -12.69
CA VAL A 43 -3.51 8.08 -11.91
C VAL A 43 -4.69 7.18 -11.61
N SER A 44 -4.61 5.92 -11.98
CA SER A 44 -5.74 5.01 -11.91
C SER A 44 -5.33 3.60 -11.49
N ILE A 45 -6.32 2.84 -11.02
CA ILE A 45 -6.26 1.38 -10.87
C ILE A 45 -7.30 0.82 -11.84
N PRO A 46 -6.90 0.09 -12.89
CA PRO A 46 -7.87 -0.53 -13.81
C PRO A 46 -8.78 -1.49 -13.05
N GLU A 47 -10.09 -1.38 -13.26
CA GLU A 47 -11.10 -2.18 -12.53
C GLU A 47 -10.86 -3.69 -12.65
N HIS A 48 -10.44 -4.16 -13.83
CA HIS A 48 -10.15 -5.58 -14.09
C HIS A 48 -8.82 -6.05 -13.47
N GLU A 49 -8.00 -5.13 -12.94
CA GLU A 49 -6.75 -5.41 -12.23
C GLU A 49 -6.88 -5.18 -10.72
N TYR A 50 -8.09 -4.92 -10.22
CA TYR A 50 -8.36 -4.71 -8.80
C TYR A 50 -9.25 -5.82 -8.27
N VAL A 51 -8.62 -6.84 -7.68
CA VAL A 51 -9.28 -8.07 -7.25
C VAL A 51 -8.92 -8.43 -5.81
N SER A 52 -9.71 -9.33 -5.24
CA SER A 52 -9.48 -9.80 -3.86
C SER A 52 -9.84 -11.27 -3.72
N TYR A 53 -9.17 -11.92 -2.78
CA TYR A 53 -9.35 -13.33 -2.47
C TYR A 53 -8.89 -13.62 -1.03
N PHE A 54 -9.23 -14.79 -0.49
CA PHE A 54 -8.58 -15.30 0.72
C PHE A 54 -7.34 -16.07 0.33
N ASP A 55 -6.18 -15.63 0.82
CA ASP A 55 -4.92 -16.29 0.54
C ASP A 55 -4.82 -17.66 1.25
N SER A 56 -3.76 -18.38 0.98
CA SER A 56 -3.53 -19.72 1.55
C SER A 56 -3.35 -19.74 3.07
N ASN A 57 -3.15 -18.58 3.70
CA ASN A 57 -3.19 -18.43 5.15
C ASN A 57 -4.59 -18.09 5.68
N GLY A 58 -5.60 -17.96 4.81
CA GLY A 58 -6.95 -17.54 5.16
C GLY A 58 -7.09 -16.04 5.41
N VAL A 59 -6.11 -15.23 4.99
CA VAL A 59 -6.11 -13.78 5.14
C VAL A 59 -6.74 -13.13 3.91
N TYR A 60 -7.69 -12.21 4.12
CA TYR A 60 -8.29 -11.47 3.02
C TYR A 60 -7.26 -10.55 2.37
N THR A 61 -6.95 -10.83 1.13
CA THR A 61 -5.89 -10.19 0.36
C THR A 61 -6.49 -9.43 -0.81
N VAL A 62 -6.07 -8.19 -0.98
CA VAL A 62 -6.45 -7.32 -2.09
C VAL A 62 -5.21 -7.03 -2.91
N VAL A 63 -5.31 -7.20 -4.20
CA VAL A 63 -4.24 -6.93 -5.15
C VAL A 63 -4.71 -5.95 -6.22
N GLY A 64 -3.78 -5.18 -6.75
CA GLY A 64 -4.06 -4.22 -7.79
C GLY A 64 -2.80 -3.68 -8.44
N ASN A 65 -2.99 -2.88 -9.48
CA ASN A 65 -1.91 -2.27 -10.24
C ASN A 65 -2.21 -0.77 -10.42
N VAL A 66 -1.30 0.09 -9.96
CA VAL A 66 -1.44 1.55 -10.10
C VAL A 66 -0.76 1.98 -11.38
N LYS A 67 -1.49 2.73 -12.20
CA LYS A 67 -1.00 3.29 -13.46
C LYS A 67 -0.87 4.79 -13.38
N ASN A 68 0.26 5.31 -13.83
CA ASN A 68 0.54 6.75 -13.93
C ASN A 68 0.54 7.19 -15.39
N ASP A 69 -0.58 7.70 -15.89
CA ASP A 69 -0.70 8.25 -17.23
C ASP A 69 -0.35 9.76 -17.32
N LEU A 70 0.10 10.38 -16.20
CA LEU A 70 0.56 11.77 -16.19
C LEU A 70 1.92 11.93 -16.89
N GLU A 71 2.26 13.17 -17.26
CA GLU A 71 3.55 13.49 -17.92
C GLU A 71 4.73 13.62 -16.93
N TYR A 72 4.52 13.38 -15.63
CA TYR A 72 5.52 13.51 -14.58
C TYR A 72 5.48 12.31 -13.62
N ALA A 73 6.59 12.12 -12.90
CA ALA A 73 6.68 11.08 -11.88
C ALA A 73 5.92 11.48 -10.61
N ILE A 74 5.36 10.48 -9.93
CA ILE A 74 4.55 10.63 -8.72
C ILE A 74 4.98 9.63 -7.64
N ILE A 75 4.61 9.91 -6.40
CA ILE A 75 4.57 8.93 -5.32
C ILE A 75 3.10 8.67 -5.01
N PRO A 76 2.54 7.52 -5.43
CA PRO A 76 1.13 7.23 -5.19
C PRO A 76 0.90 6.73 -3.76
N THR A 77 -0.21 7.16 -3.17
CA THR A 77 -0.75 6.67 -1.91
C THR A 77 -2.09 6.01 -2.19
N ILE A 78 -2.22 4.75 -1.82
CA ILE A 78 -3.38 3.91 -2.12
C ILE A 78 -4.08 3.59 -0.81
N THR A 79 -5.37 3.91 -0.72
CA THR A 79 -6.23 3.47 0.39
C THR A 79 -7.22 2.43 -0.14
N VAL A 80 -7.12 1.23 0.39
CA VAL A 80 -8.06 0.13 0.16
C VAL A 80 -8.99 0.01 1.35
N SER A 81 -10.28 -0.12 1.08
CA SER A 81 -11.30 -0.30 2.11
C SER A 81 -12.13 -1.55 1.84
N VAL A 82 -12.48 -2.26 2.90
CA VAL A 82 -13.28 -3.47 2.86
C VAL A 82 -14.41 -3.35 3.88
N GLU A 83 -15.64 -3.57 3.45
CA GLU A 83 -16.77 -3.68 4.36
C GLU A 83 -16.95 -5.14 4.78
N ASN A 84 -16.98 -5.39 6.09
CA ASN A 84 -17.24 -6.70 6.67
C ASN A 84 -18.16 -6.54 7.87
N ASN A 85 -19.32 -7.20 7.86
CA ASN A 85 -20.33 -7.14 8.93
C ASN A 85 -20.74 -5.69 9.30
N SER A 86 -20.91 -4.81 8.31
CA SER A 86 -21.24 -3.38 8.47
C SER A 86 -20.15 -2.56 9.15
N GLN A 87 -18.94 -3.07 9.27
CA GLN A 87 -17.76 -2.35 9.70
C GLN A 87 -16.83 -2.16 8.49
N ILE A 88 -16.21 -0.99 8.38
CA ILE A 88 -15.25 -0.69 7.32
C ILE A 88 -13.85 -0.80 7.90
N PHE A 89 -13.03 -1.63 7.26
CA PHE A 89 -11.60 -1.75 7.51
C PHE A 89 -10.86 -1.07 6.36
N SER A 90 -9.91 -0.23 6.68
CA SER A 90 -9.14 0.50 5.67
C SER A 90 -7.66 0.38 5.94
N GLN A 91 -6.88 0.20 4.88
CA GLN A 91 -5.42 0.24 4.94
C GLN A 91 -4.88 1.15 3.85
N THR A 92 -3.88 1.93 4.21
CA THR A 92 -3.24 2.89 3.31
C THR A 92 -1.76 2.53 3.18
N ILE A 93 -1.29 2.49 1.93
CA ILE A 93 0.13 2.31 1.62
C ILE A 93 0.61 3.47 0.76
N GLN A 94 1.77 4.03 1.08
CA GLN A 94 2.51 4.90 0.19
C GLN A 94 3.50 4.05 -0.60
N HIS A 95 3.50 4.24 -1.90
CA HIS A 95 4.35 3.48 -2.80
C HIS A 95 5.69 4.18 -3.07
N VAL A 96 6.58 3.51 -3.78
CA VAL A 96 7.82 4.10 -4.30
C VAL A 96 7.53 5.03 -5.48
N PRO A 97 8.49 5.90 -5.88
CA PRO A 97 8.32 6.76 -7.04
C PRO A 97 7.93 5.99 -8.30
N LEU A 98 6.87 6.43 -8.97
CA LEU A 98 6.32 5.86 -10.18
C LEU A 98 6.50 6.83 -11.35
N ALA A 99 7.29 6.45 -12.32
CA ALA A 99 7.58 7.29 -13.49
C ALA A 99 6.33 7.51 -14.35
N SER A 100 6.37 8.54 -15.19
CA SER A 100 5.36 8.78 -16.24
C SER A 100 5.21 7.56 -17.15
N GLY A 101 3.97 7.17 -17.44
CA GLY A 101 3.64 6.03 -18.30
C GLY A 101 3.99 4.66 -17.70
N SER A 102 4.31 4.60 -16.41
CA SER A 102 4.67 3.36 -15.71
C SER A 102 3.52 2.85 -14.85
N GLU A 103 3.64 1.58 -14.47
CA GLU A 103 2.69 0.87 -13.61
C GLU A 103 3.44 0.21 -12.46
N ILE A 104 2.78 0.05 -11.31
CA ILE A 104 3.35 -0.63 -10.15
C ILE A 104 2.29 -1.43 -9.41
N PRO A 105 2.53 -2.73 -9.17
CA PRO A 105 1.59 -3.58 -8.44
C PRO A 105 1.63 -3.32 -6.93
N PHE A 106 0.50 -3.58 -6.25
CA PHE A 106 0.40 -3.58 -4.80
C PHE A 106 -0.39 -4.78 -4.30
N LYS A 107 -0.07 -5.21 -3.07
CA LYS A 107 -0.76 -6.29 -2.36
C LYS A 107 -0.99 -5.85 -0.92
N ILE A 108 -2.24 -5.86 -0.47
CA ILE A 108 -2.65 -5.44 0.86
C ILE A 108 -3.42 -6.58 1.53
N LYS A 109 -3.12 -6.85 2.81
CA LYS A 109 -3.73 -7.93 3.59
C LYS A 109 -4.55 -7.35 4.74
N PHE A 110 -5.77 -7.88 4.93
CA PHE A 110 -6.69 -7.50 6.00
C PHE A 110 -6.86 -8.67 6.96
N PHE A 111 -6.22 -8.61 8.10
CA PHE A 111 -6.17 -9.69 9.07
C PHE A 111 -7.46 -9.80 9.92
N GLU A 112 -8.22 -8.71 10.03
CA GLU A 112 -9.45 -8.64 10.81
C GLU A 112 -10.70 -9.00 10.00
N VAL A 113 -10.54 -9.17 8.69
CA VAL A 113 -11.65 -9.43 7.77
C VAL A 113 -11.90 -10.92 7.68
N LEU A 114 -13.12 -11.31 7.98
CA LEU A 114 -13.60 -12.69 7.96
C LEU A 114 -14.61 -12.89 6.81
N ASP A 115 -15.51 -13.83 6.97
CA ASP A 115 -16.48 -14.28 5.96
C ASP A 115 -17.24 -13.14 5.23
N ASN A 116 -17.39 -13.28 3.92
CA ASN A 116 -18.20 -12.45 3.04
C ASN A 116 -17.88 -10.94 3.04
N PRO A 117 -16.61 -10.54 2.90
CA PRO A 117 -16.24 -9.15 2.76
C PRO A 117 -16.70 -8.56 1.43
N ILE A 118 -16.94 -7.25 1.43
CA ILE A 118 -17.23 -6.47 0.22
C ILE A 118 -16.04 -5.54 -0.02
N LEU A 119 -15.33 -5.75 -1.13
CA LEU A 119 -14.28 -4.85 -1.57
C LEU A 119 -14.88 -3.55 -2.07
N LEU A 120 -14.45 -2.42 -1.51
CA LEU A 120 -14.86 -1.09 -1.93
C LEU A 120 -13.89 -0.53 -2.97
N PRO A 121 -14.31 0.44 -3.80
CA PRO A 121 -13.41 1.12 -4.72
C PRO A 121 -12.19 1.72 -3.99
N ALA A 122 -11.00 1.49 -4.52
CA ALA A 122 -9.79 2.07 -3.96
C ALA A 122 -9.77 3.60 -4.13
N LYS A 123 -9.19 4.29 -3.15
CA LYS A 123 -8.89 5.72 -3.25
C LYS A 123 -7.41 5.88 -3.56
N ILE A 124 -7.08 6.78 -4.49
CA ILE A 124 -5.71 7.10 -4.85
C ILE A 124 -5.51 8.58 -4.62
N SER A 125 -4.45 8.93 -3.92
CA SER A 125 -3.86 10.25 -3.91
C SER A 125 -2.39 10.13 -4.33
N PHE A 126 -1.76 11.22 -4.72
CA PHE A 126 -0.36 11.18 -5.14
C PHE A 126 0.30 12.54 -4.96
N GLU A 127 1.62 12.50 -4.84
CA GLU A 127 2.48 13.67 -4.84
C GLU A 127 3.37 13.66 -6.08
N GLN A 128 3.56 14.82 -6.70
CA GLN A 128 4.54 14.95 -7.76
C GLN A 128 5.96 14.85 -7.17
N THR A 129 6.83 14.09 -7.83
CA THR A 129 8.20 13.89 -7.34
C THR A 129 9.23 14.05 -8.46
N THR A 130 10.45 14.39 -8.07
CA THR A 130 11.65 14.32 -8.94
C THR A 130 12.53 13.11 -8.59
N GLN A 131 12.13 12.34 -7.56
CA GLN A 131 12.80 11.09 -7.22
C GLN A 131 12.63 10.09 -8.35
N GLN A 132 13.65 9.29 -8.56
CA GLN A 132 13.63 8.23 -9.56
C GLN A 132 13.30 6.90 -8.88
N SER A 133 12.66 6.02 -9.64
CA SER A 133 12.50 4.61 -9.23
C SER A 133 13.88 3.98 -9.03
N LEU A 134 13.92 2.90 -8.25
CA LEU A 134 15.16 2.14 -8.06
C LEU A 134 15.77 1.77 -9.42
N PRO A 135 17.08 1.92 -9.61
CA PRO A 135 17.76 1.57 -10.85
C PRO A 135 17.96 0.05 -11.02
N ILE A 136 16.98 -0.73 -10.59
CA ILE A 136 16.94 -2.18 -10.75
C ILE A 136 16.07 -2.50 -11.96
N ALA A 137 16.59 -3.29 -12.88
CA ALA A 137 15.87 -3.75 -14.06
C ALA A 137 15.69 -5.26 -14.05
N VAL A 138 14.50 -5.72 -14.35
CA VAL A 138 14.25 -7.13 -14.71
C VAL A 138 14.81 -7.36 -16.11
N LEU A 139 15.58 -8.43 -16.28
CA LEU A 139 16.19 -8.78 -17.56
C LEU A 139 15.21 -9.60 -18.40
N TYR A 140 14.71 -8.98 -19.49
CA TYR A 140 13.82 -9.64 -20.45
C TYR A 140 14.64 -10.48 -21.44
N ASP A 141 15.22 -11.57 -20.94
CA ASP A 141 16.02 -12.50 -21.72
C ASP A 141 15.53 -13.95 -21.57
N LYS A 142 16.32 -14.90 -22.09
CA LYS A 142 15.99 -16.33 -22.04
C LYS A 142 15.87 -16.95 -20.65
N THR A 143 16.19 -16.20 -19.59
CA THR A 143 16.07 -16.66 -18.20
C THR A 143 14.75 -16.26 -17.56
N LEU A 144 14.01 -15.33 -18.20
CA LEU A 144 12.66 -14.97 -17.77
C LEU A 144 11.69 -16.02 -18.32
N ILE A 145 11.41 -17.04 -17.52
CA ILE A 145 10.65 -18.23 -17.96
C ILE A 145 9.50 -18.46 -16.98
N LYS A 146 8.26 -18.50 -17.52
CA LYS A 146 7.10 -19.03 -16.81
C LYS A 146 7.01 -20.53 -17.07
N TYR A 147 6.85 -21.31 -16.02
CA TYR A 147 6.72 -22.76 -16.04
C TYR A 147 5.27 -23.22 -16.01
N ASP A 148 5.05 -24.52 -16.26
CA ASP A 148 3.70 -25.10 -16.38
C ASP A 148 2.92 -25.08 -15.03
N ASP A 149 3.62 -25.13 -13.90
CA ASP A 149 3.05 -25.01 -12.55
C ASP A 149 2.74 -23.57 -12.14
N GLY A 150 2.94 -22.62 -13.05
CA GLY A 150 2.63 -21.22 -12.85
C GLY A 150 3.75 -20.38 -12.27
N HIS A 151 4.86 -20.96 -11.77
CA HIS A 151 5.96 -20.17 -11.28
C HIS A 151 6.77 -19.48 -12.38
N LEU A 152 7.46 -18.41 -12.01
CA LEU A 152 8.35 -17.64 -12.88
C LEU A 152 9.76 -17.65 -12.30
N THR A 153 10.77 -17.81 -13.17
CA THR A 153 12.15 -17.47 -12.84
C THR A 153 12.63 -16.32 -13.70
N GLY A 154 13.61 -15.57 -13.19
CA GLY A 154 14.18 -14.44 -13.91
C GLY A 154 15.44 -13.92 -13.25
N ARG A 155 15.93 -12.81 -13.75
CA ARG A 155 17.09 -12.10 -13.21
C ARG A 155 16.82 -10.62 -13.13
N ILE A 156 17.38 -9.99 -12.10
CA ILE A 156 17.45 -8.54 -11.95
C ILE A 156 18.90 -8.06 -12.03
N GLN A 157 19.07 -6.83 -12.46
CA GLN A 157 20.36 -6.15 -12.48
C GLN A 157 20.26 -4.77 -11.85
N ASN A 158 21.22 -4.42 -11.00
CA ASN A 158 21.39 -3.04 -10.55
C ASN A 158 22.13 -2.24 -11.62
N ASN A 159 21.40 -1.36 -12.32
CA ASN A 159 21.94 -0.45 -13.34
C ASN A 159 22.43 0.89 -12.75
N GLY A 160 22.32 1.05 -11.44
CA GLY A 160 22.78 2.24 -10.71
C GLY A 160 24.28 2.21 -10.41
N ASN A 161 24.72 3.19 -9.68
CA ASN A 161 26.11 3.38 -9.23
C ASN A 161 26.28 3.21 -7.71
N THR A 162 25.21 2.86 -7.01
CA THR A 162 25.19 2.59 -5.55
C THR A 162 24.65 1.21 -5.27
N THR A 163 25.08 0.60 -4.16
CA THR A 163 24.50 -0.63 -3.63
C THR A 163 23.07 -0.36 -3.20
N ILE A 164 22.16 -1.28 -3.50
CA ILE A 164 20.76 -1.24 -3.07
C ILE A 164 20.57 -2.38 -2.07
N TYR A 165 20.02 -2.07 -0.92
CA TYR A 165 19.77 -3.02 0.17
C TYR A 165 18.34 -3.54 0.12
N ASN A 166 18.16 -4.81 0.48
CA ASN A 166 16.86 -5.51 0.58
C ASN A 166 15.93 -5.32 -0.64
N PRO A 167 16.43 -5.36 -1.88
CA PRO A 167 15.59 -5.16 -3.04
C PRO A 167 14.57 -6.29 -3.17
N LYS A 168 13.35 -5.91 -3.55
CA LYS A 168 12.26 -6.83 -3.85
C LYS A 168 11.77 -6.63 -5.26
N VAL A 169 11.31 -7.71 -5.86
CA VAL A 169 10.70 -7.72 -7.19
C VAL A 169 9.26 -8.20 -7.06
N PHE A 170 8.36 -7.44 -7.63
CA PHE A 170 6.95 -7.79 -7.70
C PHE A 170 6.50 -7.88 -9.15
N ALA A 171 5.48 -8.67 -9.42
CA ALA A 171 4.85 -8.74 -10.73
C ALA A 171 3.37 -9.07 -10.60
N VAL A 172 2.57 -8.57 -11.54
CA VAL A 172 1.18 -8.97 -11.69
C VAL A 172 1.14 -10.36 -12.32
N ILE A 173 0.42 -11.27 -11.67
CA ILE A 173 0.15 -12.64 -12.16
C ILE A 173 -1.22 -12.67 -12.81
N HIS A 174 -1.26 -13.02 -14.09
CA HIS A 174 -2.48 -13.04 -14.88
C HIS A 174 -2.97 -14.45 -15.16
N GLY A 175 -4.30 -14.64 -15.02
CA GLY A 175 -5.05 -15.71 -15.62
C GLY A 175 -5.46 -15.35 -17.06
N TYR A 176 -6.50 -16.02 -17.56
CA TYR A 176 -6.96 -15.85 -18.95
C TYR A 176 -7.50 -14.42 -19.20
N ASP A 177 -8.35 -13.91 -18.31
CA ASP A 177 -9.09 -12.66 -18.47
C ASP A 177 -9.10 -11.78 -17.20
N GLN A 178 -8.33 -12.12 -16.19
CA GLN A 178 -8.25 -11.42 -14.91
C GLN A 178 -6.88 -11.50 -14.27
N VAL A 179 -6.59 -10.57 -13.37
CA VAL A 179 -5.48 -10.67 -12.43
C VAL A 179 -5.79 -11.75 -11.40
N LEU A 180 -4.82 -12.60 -11.08
CA LEU A 180 -4.94 -13.65 -10.09
C LEU A 180 -4.27 -13.26 -8.77
N ASP A 181 -3.06 -12.71 -8.85
CA ASP A 181 -2.23 -12.39 -7.69
C ASP A 181 -1.15 -11.36 -8.05
N ILE A 182 -0.45 -10.90 -7.04
CA ILE A 182 0.84 -10.20 -7.17
C ILE A 182 1.92 -11.12 -6.57
N GLY A 183 2.81 -11.58 -7.44
CA GLY A 183 3.97 -12.36 -7.05
C GLY A 183 5.07 -11.47 -6.47
N GLN A 184 5.83 -12.05 -5.54
CA GLN A 184 7.05 -11.47 -4.97
C GLN A 184 8.18 -12.50 -5.09
N ASN A 185 9.44 -12.05 -5.18
CA ASN A 185 10.59 -12.96 -5.16
C ASN A 185 10.61 -13.83 -3.90
N MET A 186 10.92 -15.12 -4.07
CA MET A 186 10.97 -16.11 -2.99
C MET A 186 12.29 -16.09 -2.24
N GLU A 187 13.36 -15.59 -2.84
CA GLU A 187 14.69 -15.51 -2.28
C GLU A 187 14.88 -14.18 -1.50
N PHE A 188 15.51 -14.27 -0.33
CA PHE A 188 15.98 -13.07 0.35
C PHE A 188 17.22 -12.51 -0.35
N ILE A 189 17.14 -11.25 -0.77
CA ILE A 189 18.24 -10.52 -1.39
C ILE A 189 18.70 -9.45 -0.40
N GLU A 190 19.82 -9.69 0.28
CA GLU A 190 20.36 -8.75 1.26
C GLU A 190 20.76 -7.43 0.61
N LYS A 191 21.43 -7.51 -0.53
CA LYS A 191 21.85 -6.37 -1.33
C LYS A 191 22.13 -6.74 -2.78
N ILE A 192 22.18 -5.74 -3.62
CA ILE A 192 22.66 -5.86 -5.00
C ILE A 192 23.62 -4.73 -5.32
N ASP A 193 24.88 -5.09 -5.60
CA ASP A 193 25.95 -4.12 -5.88
C ASP A 193 25.82 -3.57 -7.32
N PRO A 194 26.41 -2.40 -7.64
CA PRO A 194 26.39 -1.82 -8.98
C PRO A 194 26.83 -2.80 -10.07
N GLY A 195 25.98 -3.01 -11.07
CA GLY A 195 26.21 -3.92 -12.19
C GLY A 195 25.98 -5.41 -11.86
N GLU A 196 25.73 -5.77 -10.62
CA GLU A 196 25.47 -7.14 -10.21
C GLU A 196 24.15 -7.65 -10.79
N ILE A 197 24.11 -8.96 -11.05
CA ILE A 197 22.94 -9.68 -11.57
C ILE A 197 22.58 -10.79 -10.59
N ILE A 198 21.34 -10.81 -10.12
CA ILE A 198 20.82 -11.79 -9.17
C ILE A 198 19.63 -12.53 -9.79
N ASN A 199 19.54 -13.82 -9.55
CA ASN A 199 18.37 -14.62 -9.93
C ASN A 199 17.25 -14.44 -8.92
N PHE A 200 16.01 -14.53 -9.40
CA PHE A 200 14.81 -14.58 -8.56
C PHE A 200 13.83 -15.62 -9.10
N SER A 201 12.96 -16.09 -8.22
CA SER A 201 11.76 -16.84 -8.58
C SER A 201 10.53 -16.22 -7.93
N MET A 202 9.35 -16.44 -8.53
CA MET A 202 8.06 -16.02 -8.01
C MET A 202 7.06 -17.15 -8.16
N HIS A 203 6.16 -17.27 -7.20
CA HIS A 203 5.07 -18.23 -7.23
C HIS A 203 3.76 -17.53 -6.94
N PRO A 204 2.65 -17.96 -7.58
CA PRO A 204 1.32 -17.53 -7.16
C PRO A 204 1.04 -18.06 -5.75
N ASP A 205 0.14 -17.41 -5.03
CA ASP A 205 -0.33 -17.94 -3.75
C ASP A 205 -0.94 -19.34 -3.95
N PRO A 206 -0.67 -20.33 -3.07
CA PRO A 206 -1.20 -21.70 -3.18
C PRO A 206 -2.74 -21.80 -3.20
N SER A 207 -3.47 -20.77 -2.77
CA SER A 207 -4.93 -20.71 -2.91
C SER A 207 -5.41 -20.45 -4.34
N ILE A 208 -4.52 -19.97 -5.21
CA ILE A 208 -4.83 -19.71 -6.62
C ILE A 208 -4.84 -21.05 -7.37
N THR A 209 -6.03 -21.43 -7.84
CA THR A 209 -6.24 -22.67 -8.59
C THR A 209 -6.38 -22.46 -10.08
N ASP A 210 -6.56 -21.20 -10.51
CA ASP A 210 -6.66 -20.84 -11.91
C ASP A 210 -5.30 -20.93 -12.60
N GLU A 211 -5.31 -21.24 -13.90
CA GLU A 211 -4.10 -21.34 -14.69
C GLU A 211 -3.44 -19.97 -14.84
N VAL A 212 -2.14 -19.91 -14.52
CA VAL A 212 -1.32 -18.73 -14.76
C VAL A 212 -0.92 -18.66 -16.23
N PHE A 213 -1.30 -17.57 -16.90
CA PHE A 213 -0.98 -17.38 -18.30
C PHE A 213 0.33 -16.62 -18.49
N TYR A 214 0.51 -15.50 -17.79
CA TYR A 214 1.72 -14.67 -17.91
C TYR A 214 1.91 -13.77 -16.69
N TYR A 215 3.10 -13.17 -16.63
CA TYR A 215 3.48 -12.15 -15.66
C TYR A 215 3.71 -10.82 -16.39
N SER A 216 3.33 -9.72 -15.75
CA SER A 216 3.52 -8.36 -16.28
C SER A 216 3.78 -7.34 -15.18
N CYS A 217 3.97 -6.09 -15.57
CA CYS A 217 4.05 -4.93 -14.66
C CYS A 217 5.04 -5.18 -13.51
N PHE A 218 6.26 -5.58 -13.86
CA PHE A 218 7.31 -5.80 -12.88
C PHE A 218 7.66 -4.48 -12.19
N GLY A 219 7.54 -4.47 -10.86
CA GLY A 219 7.96 -3.40 -9.99
C GLY A 219 9.10 -3.81 -9.08
N THR A 220 9.90 -2.85 -8.65
CA THR A 220 10.98 -3.07 -7.67
C THR A 220 10.87 -2.07 -6.55
N MET A 221 11.13 -2.50 -5.34
CA MET A 221 11.20 -1.66 -4.15
C MET A 221 12.24 -2.18 -3.17
N ASP A 222 12.65 -1.34 -2.24
CA ASP A 222 13.61 -1.63 -1.16
C ASP A 222 12.99 -1.48 0.23
N THR A 223 11.70 -1.19 0.29
CA THR A 223 10.97 -1.00 1.55
C THR A 223 10.28 -2.27 2.03
N THR A 224 10.27 -2.48 3.33
CA THR A 224 9.55 -3.58 3.99
C THR A 224 8.06 -3.26 4.09
N VAL A 225 7.20 -4.22 3.81
CA VAL A 225 5.82 -3.92 3.38
C VAL A 225 4.73 -4.15 4.43
N VAL A 226 4.96 -4.96 5.46
CA VAL A 226 3.91 -5.25 6.46
C VAL A 226 4.25 -4.58 7.78
N PRO A 227 3.58 -3.46 8.14
CA PRO A 227 3.77 -2.82 9.43
C PRO A 227 3.09 -3.65 10.53
N VAL A 228 3.77 -3.79 11.66
CA VAL A 228 3.28 -4.51 12.83
C VAL A 228 3.63 -3.72 14.08
N THR A 229 2.73 -3.75 15.05
CA THR A 229 2.93 -3.10 16.35
C THR A 229 2.91 -4.16 17.46
N ALA A 230 3.99 -4.24 18.22
CA ALA A 230 4.08 -5.05 19.43
C ALA A 230 3.97 -4.18 20.69
N LYS A 231 3.39 -4.72 21.77
CA LYS A 231 3.43 -4.06 23.08
C LYS A 231 4.75 -4.35 23.76
N LYS A 232 5.38 -3.29 24.28
CA LYS A 232 6.63 -3.32 25.05
C LYS A 232 6.45 -2.48 26.30
N ALA A 233 7.19 -2.75 27.40
CA ALA A 233 7.08 -1.94 28.61
C ALA A 233 7.39 -0.47 28.30
N GLY A 234 6.46 0.39 28.62
CA GLY A 234 6.56 1.83 28.37
C GLY A 234 5.96 2.31 27.05
N GLY A 235 5.36 1.44 26.21
CA GLY A 235 4.70 1.87 25.00
C GLY A 235 4.51 0.79 23.94
N SER A 236 4.37 1.21 22.70
CA SER A 236 4.35 0.34 21.53
C SER A 236 5.75 0.25 20.91
N PHE A 237 5.99 -0.83 20.21
CA PHE A 237 7.19 -1.04 19.41
C PHE A 237 6.76 -1.39 18.00
N ASP A 238 6.94 -0.44 17.09
CA ASP A 238 6.58 -0.60 15.70
C ASP A 238 7.76 -1.19 14.93
N PHE A 239 7.46 -2.18 14.11
CA PHE A 239 8.42 -2.81 13.22
C PHE A 239 7.71 -3.22 11.93
N ARG A 240 8.48 -3.70 10.99
CA ARG A 240 7.95 -4.22 9.73
C ARG A 240 8.51 -5.60 9.47
N TYR A 241 7.79 -6.36 8.68
CA TYR A 241 8.33 -7.58 8.12
C TYR A 241 7.93 -7.75 6.67
N ASP A 242 8.64 -8.63 6.02
CA ASP A 242 8.47 -8.99 4.64
C ASP A 242 8.69 -10.49 4.49
N SER A 243 7.73 -11.16 3.87
CA SER A 243 7.76 -12.59 3.62
C SER A 243 6.82 -12.95 2.48
N PRO A 244 7.25 -13.69 1.45
CA PRO A 244 6.39 -14.03 0.32
C PRO A 244 5.24 -14.98 0.68
N GLY A 245 5.40 -15.85 1.68
CA GLY A 245 4.42 -16.89 1.99
C GLY A 245 4.04 -17.04 3.45
N THR A 246 4.74 -16.38 4.37
CA THR A 246 4.49 -16.53 5.80
C THR A 246 3.68 -15.37 6.34
N TRP A 247 2.66 -15.67 7.10
CA TRP A 247 1.93 -14.71 7.90
C TRP A 247 2.44 -14.74 9.34
N TYR A 248 2.83 -13.57 9.86
CA TYR A 248 3.24 -13.37 11.23
C TYR A 248 2.22 -12.51 11.97
N HIS A 249 1.83 -12.95 13.19
CA HIS A 249 0.82 -12.26 13.99
C HIS A 249 1.08 -12.39 15.49
N ASP A 250 0.34 -11.61 16.30
CA ASP A 250 0.38 -11.60 17.77
C ASP A 250 1.79 -11.43 18.35
N PRO A 251 2.53 -10.37 17.95
CA PRO A 251 3.85 -10.13 18.53
C PRO A 251 3.74 -9.71 19.99
N ILE A 252 4.44 -10.41 20.88
CA ILE A 252 4.43 -10.18 22.33
C ILE A 252 5.86 -10.13 22.82
N PHE A 253 6.20 -9.04 23.55
CA PHE A 253 7.45 -8.98 24.29
C PHE A 253 7.35 -9.69 25.63
N ASP A 254 8.47 -10.25 26.09
CA ASP A 254 8.63 -10.79 27.43
C ASP A 254 8.60 -9.66 28.49
N ASN A 255 8.52 -10.04 29.79
CA ASN A 255 8.49 -9.05 30.87
C ASN A 255 9.79 -8.23 31.01
N ALA A 256 10.88 -8.69 30.40
CA ALA A 256 12.16 -7.98 30.39
C ALA A 256 12.29 -7.04 29.19
N ASP A 257 11.37 -7.10 28.23
CA ASP A 257 11.39 -6.38 26.94
C ASP A 257 12.63 -6.68 26.08
N THR A 258 13.18 -7.88 26.22
CA THR A 258 14.40 -8.28 25.51
C THR A 258 14.16 -9.36 24.47
N THR A 259 12.99 -9.98 24.49
CA THR A 259 12.61 -11.06 23.55
C THR A 259 11.21 -10.83 23.04
N MET A 260 11.07 -10.76 21.73
CA MET A 260 9.78 -10.76 21.04
C MET A 260 9.43 -12.17 20.60
N SER A 261 8.24 -12.64 20.96
CA SER A 261 7.64 -13.87 20.44
C SER A 261 6.55 -13.51 19.43
N ILE A 262 6.55 -14.18 18.29
CA ILE A 262 5.56 -13.98 17.24
C ILE A 262 5.15 -15.32 16.65
N ILE A 263 3.86 -15.50 16.41
CA ILE A 263 3.34 -16.71 15.76
C ILE A 263 3.45 -16.52 14.26
N GLY A 264 3.97 -17.54 13.56
CA GLY A 264 4.05 -17.54 12.11
C GLY A 264 3.48 -18.82 11.51
N TYR A 265 2.93 -18.68 10.31
CA TYR A 265 2.40 -19.76 9.53
C TYR A 265 2.79 -19.60 8.06
N ASN A 266 3.63 -20.48 7.55
CA ASN A 266 3.96 -20.57 6.13
C ASN A 266 3.06 -21.58 5.44
N SER A 267 2.18 -21.12 4.58
CA SER A 267 1.27 -21.96 3.79
C SER A 267 1.86 -22.42 2.46
N PHE A 268 3.01 -21.88 2.07
CA PHE A 268 3.67 -22.29 0.83
C PHE A 268 4.32 -23.67 0.97
N PRO A 269 4.14 -24.54 -0.02
CA PRO A 269 4.83 -25.84 -0.08
C PRO A 269 6.30 -25.70 -0.53
N LEU A 270 6.84 -24.51 -0.44
CA LEU A 270 8.17 -24.12 -0.89
C LEU A 270 8.88 -23.36 0.23
N GLU A 271 10.21 -23.41 0.17
CA GLU A 271 11.06 -22.57 1.01
C GLU A 271 10.85 -21.10 0.63
N GLY A 272 10.75 -20.27 1.64
CA GLY A 272 10.67 -18.83 1.51
C GLY A 272 11.62 -18.15 2.48
N TYR A 273 11.38 -16.88 2.74
CA TYR A 273 12.14 -16.13 3.74
C TYR A 273 11.21 -15.27 4.62
N ALA A 274 11.75 -14.83 5.73
CA ALA A 274 11.23 -13.71 6.49
C ALA A 274 12.36 -12.70 6.71
N ASN A 275 12.06 -11.42 6.57
CA ASN A 275 12.95 -10.31 6.88
C ASN A 275 12.22 -9.36 7.81
N PHE A 276 12.67 -9.25 9.04
CA PHE A 276 12.15 -8.31 10.04
C PHE A 276 13.01 -7.06 10.08
N GLU A 277 12.38 -5.91 9.94
CA GLU A 277 13.02 -4.60 10.00
C GLU A 277 12.71 -3.93 11.33
N PHE A 278 13.72 -3.54 12.07
CA PHE A 278 13.63 -2.89 13.38
C PHE A 278 14.40 -1.58 13.40
N THR A 279 13.78 -0.53 13.94
CA THR A 279 14.51 0.68 14.29
C THR A 279 15.44 0.39 15.49
N PRO A 280 16.74 0.68 15.42
CA PRO A 280 17.68 0.43 16.51
C PRO A 280 17.31 1.20 17.79
N ILE A 281 17.53 0.61 18.95
CA ILE A 281 17.46 1.29 20.25
C ILE A 281 18.82 1.89 20.58
N SER A 282 19.91 1.10 20.45
CA SER A 282 21.28 1.55 20.66
C SER A 282 22.17 1.46 19.42
N GLY A 283 21.76 0.65 18.45
CA GLY A 283 22.55 0.30 17.26
C GLY A 283 23.64 -0.76 17.53
N ASN A 284 23.65 -1.34 18.72
CA ASN A 284 24.61 -2.40 19.11
C ASN A 284 23.90 -3.72 19.44
N GLU A 285 22.60 -3.81 19.15
CA GLU A 285 21.82 -5.02 19.39
C GLU A 285 22.43 -6.22 18.68
N LYS A 286 22.42 -7.36 19.38
CA LYS A 286 22.79 -8.67 18.83
C LYS A 286 21.63 -9.59 18.99
N PHE A 287 21.01 -9.88 17.87
CA PHE A 287 19.83 -10.73 17.86
C PHE A 287 20.20 -12.22 17.86
N ASP A 288 19.26 -13.01 18.37
CA ASP A 288 19.19 -14.46 18.19
C ASP A 288 17.78 -14.83 17.77
N VAL A 289 17.64 -15.84 16.89
CA VAL A 289 16.35 -16.29 16.39
C VAL A 289 16.16 -17.77 16.70
N THR A 290 15.00 -18.11 17.24
CA THR A 290 14.59 -19.50 17.45
C THR A 290 13.19 -19.74 16.93
N LEU A 291 12.90 -20.96 16.46
CA LEU A 291 11.58 -21.49 16.15
C LEU A 291 11.26 -22.60 17.15
N ASP A 292 10.20 -22.45 17.94
CA ASP A 292 9.81 -23.39 19.00
C ASP A 292 10.96 -23.78 19.97
N ASN A 293 11.84 -22.81 20.24
CA ASN A 293 13.08 -22.87 21.03
C ASN A 293 14.27 -23.58 20.34
N GLU A 294 14.16 -24.01 19.11
CA GLU A 294 15.29 -24.52 18.33
C GLU A 294 15.95 -23.35 17.56
N PRO A 295 17.31 -23.26 17.54
CA PRO A 295 18.01 -22.19 16.86
C PRO A 295 17.75 -22.16 15.35
N VAL A 296 17.50 -20.97 14.81
CA VAL A 296 17.33 -20.72 13.37
C VAL A 296 18.55 -19.96 12.86
N LYS A 297 19.08 -20.36 11.72
CA LYS A 297 20.13 -19.57 11.04
C LYS A 297 19.52 -18.30 10.49
N PHE A 298 20.14 -17.18 10.77
CA PHE A 298 19.69 -15.87 10.31
C PHE A 298 20.87 -15.00 9.89
N ILE A 299 20.54 -13.93 9.18
CA ILE A 299 21.43 -12.83 8.84
C ILE A 299 20.96 -11.61 9.63
N GLN A 300 21.89 -10.92 10.30
CA GLN A 300 21.65 -9.61 10.87
C GLN A 300 22.49 -8.60 10.09
N SER A 301 21.84 -7.63 9.48
CA SER A 301 22.49 -6.52 8.76
C SER A 301 21.84 -5.19 9.12
N MET A 302 22.53 -4.11 8.82
CA MET A 302 21.99 -2.76 8.94
C MET A 302 21.97 -2.15 7.54
N ASP A 303 20.84 -1.57 7.16
CA ASP A 303 20.71 -0.87 5.88
C ASP A 303 21.35 0.52 5.93
N ASP A 304 21.31 1.23 4.82
CA ASP A 304 21.85 2.60 4.70
C ASP A 304 20.95 3.67 5.38
N MET A 305 19.74 3.32 5.75
CA MET A 305 18.81 4.14 6.55
C MET A 305 19.05 3.97 8.06
N GLY A 306 19.88 2.98 8.44
CA GLY A 306 20.19 2.67 9.83
C GLY A 306 19.22 1.74 10.52
N SER A 307 18.35 1.04 9.78
CA SER A 307 17.46 0.01 10.32
C SER A 307 18.15 -1.35 10.40
N TRP A 308 17.85 -2.11 11.46
CA TRP A 308 18.23 -3.52 11.55
C TRP A 308 17.34 -4.40 10.69
N HIS A 309 17.97 -5.30 9.95
CA HIS A 309 17.32 -6.41 9.26
C HIS A 309 17.74 -7.73 9.89
N VAL A 310 16.74 -8.51 10.31
CA VAL A 310 16.92 -9.88 10.80
C VAL A 310 16.19 -10.80 9.83
N ALA A 311 16.95 -11.47 8.96
CA ALA A 311 16.42 -12.28 7.90
C ALA A 311 16.79 -13.75 8.05
N PHE A 312 15.85 -14.65 7.79
CA PHE A 312 16.05 -16.10 7.87
C PHE A 312 15.19 -16.84 6.86
N ILE A 313 15.61 -18.05 6.54
CA ILE A 313 14.86 -18.97 5.69
C ILE A 313 13.70 -19.57 6.49
N VAL A 314 12.57 -19.73 5.83
CA VAL A 314 11.36 -20.37 6.36
C VAL A 314 11.09 -21.62 5.54
N ASP A 315 11.14 -22.77 6.20
CA ASP A 315 10.88 -24.06 5.57
C ASP A 315 9.43 -24.17 5.06
N PRO A 316 9.18 -25.03 4.06
CA PRO A 316 7.83 -25.27 3.54
C PRO A 316 6.84 -25.69 4.63
N LEU A 317 5.63 -25.16 4.57
CA LEU A 317 4.50 -25.52 5.45
C LEU A 317 4.83 -25.44 6.95
N THR A 318 5.77 -24.59 7.33
CA THR A 318 6.20 -24.42 8.73
C THR A 318 5.20 -23.59 9.50
N GLN A 319 4.84 -24.05 10.68
CA GLN A 319 4.05 -23.30 11.67
C GLN A 319 4.75 -23.38 13.02
N GLY A 320 4.79 -22.27 13.76
CA GLY A 320 5.36 -22.25 15.11
C GLY A 320 5.47 -20.87 15.71
N THR A 321 6.16 -20.81 16.83
CA THR A 321 6.47 -19.54 17.52
C THR A 321 7.92 -19.18 17.29
N TRP A 322 8.14 -18.11 16.52
CA TRP A 322 9.45 -17.51 16.38
C TRP A 322 9.73 -16.61 17.58
N LYS A 323 10.94 -16.66 18.09
CA LYS A 323 11.43 -15.74 19.12
C LYS A 323 12.65 -15.04 18.56
N ILE A 324 12.60 -13.71 18.61
CA ILE A 324 13.72 -12.83 18.30
C ILE A 324 14.14 -12.21 19.61
N SER A 325 15.32 -12.54 20.10
CA SER A 325 15.88 -12.03 21.34
C SER A 325 17.09 -11.11 21.07
N GLY A 326 17.50 -10.35 22.06
CA GLY A 326 18.62 -9.39 21.94
C GLY A 326 18.15 -7.94 21.83
N PHE A 327 16.88 -7.66 22.01
CA PHE A 327 16.39 -6.27 22.11
C PHE A 327 16.88 -5.63 23.42
N GLU A 328 17.20 -4.37 23.35
CA GLU A 328 17.48 -3.57 24.54
C GLU A 328 16.17 -3.05 25.17
N LYS A 329 16.25 -2.70 26.48
CA LYS A 329 15.12 -2.07 27.15
C LYS A 329 14.90 -0.66 26.61
N GLY A 330 13.63 -0.28 26.52
CA GLY A 330 13.22 1.02 26.03
C GLY A 330 12.61 0.99 24.63
N LEU A 331 12.35 2.15 24.12
CA LEU A 331 11.87 2.35 22.75
C LEU A 331 13.01 2.94 21.91
N PRO A 332 13.02 2.72 20.60
CA PRO A 332 13.96 3.41 19.72
C PRO A 332 13.89 4.93 19.94
N PRO A 333 15.02 5.64 19.86
CA PRO A 333 15.09 7.07 20.15
C PRO A 333 14.14 7.93 19.32
N ASP A 334 13.91 7.53 18.09
CA ASP A 334 13.12 8.25 17.09
C ASP A 334 11.88 7.45 16.63
N THR A 335 11.38 6.54 17.48
CA THR A 335 10.11 5.87 17.17
C THR A 335 9.04 6.96 17.05
N PRO A 336 8.49 7.23 15.89
CA PRO A 336 7.47 8.27 15.77
C PRO A 336 6.28 7.82 16.63
N LYS A 337 6.01 8.57 17.70
CA LYS A 337 4.84 8.33 18.57
C LYS A 337 3.55 8.43 17.76
N ILE A 338 3.63 9.16 16.68
CA ILE A 338 2.52 9.42 15.77
C ILE A 338 2.84 8.78 14.43
N PRO A 339 1.97 7.90 13.92
CA PRO A 339 2.13 7.34 12.59
C PRO A 339 2.30 8.43 11.52
N ILE A 340 3.18 8.18 10.55
CA ILE A 340 3.53 9.13 9.49
C ILE A 340 2.30 9.62 8.71
N TRP A 341 1.31 8.75 8.47
CA TRP A 341 0.09 9.12 7.75
C TRP A 341 -0.75 10.18 8.52
N ILE A 342 -0.72 10.19 9.86
CA ILE A 342 -1.38 11.23 10.66
C ILE A 342 -0.63 12.54 10.53
N LYS A 343 0.71 12.51 10.50
CA LYS A 343 1.53 13.69 10.28
C LYS A 343 1.22 14.31 8.90
N GLN A 344 1.05 13.48 7.90
CA GLN A 344 0.69 13.88 6.55
C GLN A 344 -0.76 14.42 6.45
N SER A 345 -1.72 13.77 7.12
CA SER A 345 -3.08 14.31 7.24
C SER A 345 -3.08 15.67 7.93
N GLY A 346 -2.18 15.87 8.90
CA GLY A 346 -1.96 17.17 9.53
C GLY A 346 -1.50 18.24 8.54
N ASP A 347 -0.57 17.94 7.65
CA ASP A 347 -0.14 18.85 6.60
C ASP A 347 -1.29 19.23 5.66
N TRP A 348 -2.00 18.23 5.14
CA TRP A 348 -3.15 18.44 4.27
C TRP A 348 -4.23 19.32 4.92
N TRP A 349 -4.47 19.10 6.20
CA TRP A 349 -5.40 19.94 6.95
C TRP A 349 -4.89 21.36 7.16
N SER A 350 -3.61 21.52 7.48
CA SER A 350 -2.98 22.85 7.69
C SER A 350 -3.03 23.69 6.42
N THR A 351 -2.94 23.05 5.25
CA THR A 351 -2.97 23.65 3.91
C THR A 351 -4.37 23.69 3.27
N ASN A 352 -5.43 23.29 4.02
CA ASN A 352 -6.83 23.22 3.59
C ASN A 352 -7.11 22.23 2.44
N GLN A 353 -6.35 21.18 2.32
CA GLN A 353 -6.57 20.08 1.36
C GLN A 353 -7.61 19.08 1.86
N ILE A 354 -7.72 18.90 3.18
CA ILE A 354 -8.77 18.13 3.84
C ILE A 354 -9.54 19.00 4.83
N ASP A 355 -10.73 18.57 5.20
CA ASP A 355 -11.58 19.28 6.14
C ASP A 355 -11.29 18.93 7.62
N ASN A 356 -12.06 19.54 8.54
CA ASN A 356 -11.86 19.31 9.97
C ASN A 356 -12.22 17.88 10.39
N SER A 357 -13.21 17.23 9.74
CA SER A 357 -13.65 15.90 10.12
C SER A 357 -12.60 14.86 9.75
N GLU A 358 -11.99 14.99 8.58
CA GLU A 358 -10.93 14.10 8.11
C GLU A 358 -9.66 14.21 9.00
N PHE A 359 -9.29 15.41 9.43
CA PHE A 359 -8.18 15.59 10.38
C PHE A 359 -8.49 14.98 11.75
N LEU A 360 -9.73 15.13 12.22
CA LEU A 360 -10.15 14.58 13.53
C LEU A 360 -10.21 13.07 13.56
N GLU A 361 -10.39 12.39 12.43
CA GLU A 361 -10.24 10.93 12.35
C GLU A 361 -8.82 10.49 12.75
N GLY A 362 -7.80 11.25 12.33
CA GLY A 362 -6.42 11.01 12.78
C GLY A 362 -6.23 11.23 14.28
N ILE A 363 -6.85 12.26 14.85
CA ILE A 363 -6.81 12.50 16.29
C ILE A 363 -7.56 11.41 17.08
N ASN A 364 -8.73 10.97 16.58
CA ASN A 364 -9.47 9.86 17.16
C ASN A 364 -8.64 8.57 17.18
N PHE A 365 -7.92 8.27 16.08
CA PHE A 365 -7.01 7.15 16.05
C PHE A 365 -5.95 7.22 17.16
N LEU A 366 -5.35 8.41 17.38
CA LEU A 366 -4.36 8.61 18.45
C LEU A 366 -4.95 8.34 19.85
N LEU A 367 -6.23 8.68 20.04
CA LEU A 367 -6.96 8.41 21.29
C LEU A 367 -7.30 6.91 21.43
N GLU A 368 -7.83 6.29 20.40
CA GLU A 368 -8.18 4.87 20.41
C GLU A 368 -6.96 3.97 20.63
N LYS A 369 -5.83 4.33 20.04
CA LYS A 369 -4.55 3.62 20.23
C LYS A 369 -3.84 4.00 21.53
N GLN A 370 -4.43 4.86 22.37
CA GLN A 370 -3.87 5.33 23.64
C GLN A 370 -2.50 6.03 23.48
N ILE A 371 -2.20 6.54 22.29
CA ILE A 371 -1.02 7.40 22.05
C ILE A 371 -1.22 8.74 22.76
N ILE A 372 -2.45 9.24 22.78
CA ILE A 372 -2.88 10.34 23.65
C ILE A 372 -3.79 9.75 24.72
N SER A 373 -3.45 9.93 25.99
CA SER A 373 -4.33 9.60 27.11
C SER A 373 -5.02 10.85 27.63
N ILE A 374 -6.34 10.92 27.48
CA ILE A 374 -7.19 11.98 28.01
C ILE A 374 -8.16 11.36 29.01
N PRO A 375 -8.39 11.99 30.19
CA PRO A 375 -9.45 11.55 31.07
C PRO A 375 -10.80 11.60 30.34
N LEU A 376 -11.56 10.51 30.38
CA LEU A 376 -12.87 10.40 29.76
C LEU A 376 -13.78 11.57 30.17
N LEU A 377 -14.03 12.48 29.24
CA LEU A 377 -15.12 13.43 29.28
C LEU A 377 -16.33 12.77 28.60
N GLU A 378 -17.49 12.81 29.25
CA GLU A 378 -18.73 12.30 28.65
C GLU A 378 -19.05 13.10 27.40
N MET A 379 -19.10 12.41 26.27
CA MET A 379 -19.33 13.02 24.94
C MET A 379 -20.76 13.53 24.83
N SER A 380 -20.91 14.78 24.40
CA SER A 380 -22.20 15.36 24.03
C SER A 380 -22.37 15.30 22.51
N PRO A 381 -23.48 14.74 21.98
CA PRO A 381 -23.61 14.40 20.54
C PRO A 381 -23.86 15.57 19.57
N GLU A 382 -23.93 16.80 20.01
CA GLU A 382 -24.46 17.92 19.19
C GLU A 382 -23.60 19.20 19.19
N SER A 383 -22.28 19.15 19.06
CA SER A 383 -21.50 20.37 18.91
C SER A 383 -20.85 20.50 17.51
N GLU A 384 -21.16 21.60 16.82
CA GLU A 384 -20.44 22.00 15.61
C GLU A 384 -18.93 22.11 15.90
N TRP A 385 -18.13 21.37 15.18
CA TRP A 385 -16.68 21.29 15.25
C TRP A 385 -16.03 22.66 14.98
N LYS A 386 -15.65 23.38 16.02
CA LYS A 386 -14.94 24.67 15.89
C LYS A 386 -13.48 24.53 16.31
N ILE A 387 -12.66 23.97 15.45
CA ILE A 387 -11.21 24.01 15.66
C ILE A 387 -10.72 25.43 15.34
N PRO A 388 -10.04 26.13 16.27
CA PRO A 388 -9.52 27.45 16.01
C PRO A 388 -8.51 27.46 14.85
N THR A 389 -8.60 28.46 13.97
CA THR A 389 -7.77 28.54 12.75
C THR A 389 -6.26 28.53 13.06
N TRP A 390 -5.84 29.06 14.22
CA TRP A 390 -4.43 29.06 14.61
C TRP A 390 -3.86 27.66 14.87
N THR A 391 -4.71 26.66 15.13
CA THR A 391 -4.30 25.26 15.31
C THR A 391 -3.67 24.72 14.03
N LYS A 392 -4.14 25.16 12.86
CA LYS A 392 -3.53 24.80 11.58
C LYS A 392 -2.06 25.22 11.48
N THR A 393 -1.72 26.38 12.03
CA THR A 393 -0.33 26.84 12.07
C THR A 393 0.55 25.94 12.93
N ILE A 394 0.04 25.46 14.06
CA ILE A 394 0.77 24.53 14.94
C ILE A 394 0.97 23.19 14.24
N VAL A 395 -0.07 22.66 13.60
CA VAL A 395 0.02 21.41 12.84
C VAL A 395 1.02 21.52 11.68
N GLY A 396 1.03 22.65 10.97
CA GLY A 396 2.04 22.94 9.96
C GLY A 396 3.47 23.01 10.54
N TRP A 397 3.66 23.59 11.73
CA TRP A 397 4.95 23.60 12.39
C TRP A 397 5.39 22.21 12.82
N TRP A 398 4.47 21.36 13.21
CA TRP A 398 4.74 19.98 13.54
C TRP A 398 5.15 19.18 12.30
N TYR A 399 4.44 19.34 11.17
CA TYR A 399 4.82 18.74 9.89
C TYR A 399 6.21 19.20 9.42
N ASP A 400 6.49 20.50 9.52
CA ASP A 400 7.80 21.12 9.20
C ASP A 400 8.91 20.79 10.21
N GLU A 401 8.66 19.90 11.19
CA GLU A 401 9.61 19.50 12.26
C GLU A 401 10.09 20.68 13.14
N LYS A 402 9.36 21.79 13.15
CA LYS A 402 9.64 22.95 14.02
C LYS A 402 9.22 22.72 15.46
N ILE A 403 8.31 21.77 15.70
CA ILE A 403 7.95 21.23 17.00
C ILE A 403 7.98 19.70 16.93
N SER A 404 8.35 19.06 18.04
CA SER A 404 8.43 17.61 18.15
C SER A 404 7.05 16.94 18.27
N ASP A 405 6.99 15.62 18.06
CA ASP A 405 5.77 14.83 18.28
C ASP A 405 5.26 14.99 19.71
N ASP A 406 6.14 15.03 20.72
CA ASP A 406 5.77 15.23 22.13
C ASP A 406 5.13 16.60 22.37
N GLU A 407 5.67 17.64 21.79
CA GLU A 407 5.11 18.99 21.89
C GLU A 407 3.75 19.05 21.22
N PHE A 408 3.61 18.45 20.03
CA PHE A 408 2.33 18.34 19.33
C PHE A 408 1.28 17.59 20.16
N LEU A 409 1.60 16.39 20.66
CA LEU A 409 0.71 15.59 21.50
C LEU A 409 0.26 16.35 22.75
N ASN A 410 1.19 17.06 23.42
CA ASN A 410 0.85 17.88 24.57
C ASN A 410 -0.09 19.04 24.22
N ILE A 411 0.09 19.65 23.07
CA ILE A 411 -0.79 20.72 22.58
C ILE A 411 -2.19 20.18 22.30
N ILE A 412 -2.30 19.08 21.56
CA ILE A 412 -3.59 18.43 21.24
C ILE A 412 -4.30 18.03 22.53
N LYS A 413 -3.58 17.38 23.45
CA LYS A 413 -4.11 17.01 24.78
C LYS A 413 -4.70 18.21 25.50
N ASN A 414 -3.98 19.33 25.60
CA ASN A 414 -4.45 20.56 26.22
C ASN A 414 -5.69 21.16 25.52
N LEU A 415 -5.78 21.04 24.19
CA LEU A 415 -6.93 21.55 23.42
C LEU A 415 -8.17 20.71 23.68
N VAL A 416 -8.04 19.41 23.81
CA VAL A 416 -9.15 18.50 24.14
C VAL A 416 -9.56 18.65 25.62
N GLU A 417 -8.60 18.68 26.55
CA GLU A 417 -8.90 18.90 27.99
C GLU A 417 -9.60 20.23 28.28
N ARG A 418 -9.44 21.22 27.42
CA ARG A 418 -10.09 22.53 27.51
C ARG A 418 -11.36 22.64 26.67
N GLU A 419 -11.82 21.54 26.08
CA GLU A 419 -13.00 21.49 25.21
C GLU A 419 -12.89 22.46 24.00
N ILE A 420 -11.66 22.82 23.58
CA ILE A 420 -11.42 23.64 22.40
C ILE A 420 -11.51 22.77 21.13
N ILE A 421 -11.06 21.52 21.22
CA ILE A 421 -11.28 20.46 20.23
C ILE A 421 -12.14 19.40 20.91
N ILE A 422 -13.23 19.06 20.28
CA ILE A 422 -14.13 17.98 20.73
C ILE A 422 -13.87 16.80 19.77
N VAL A 423 -13.49 15.66 20.28
CA VAL A 423 -13.15 14.41 19.52
C VAL A 423 -14.14 13.32 19.88
#